data_3a67522b296502f3399178e6f7ae7668
#
_entry.id   3a67522b296502f3399178e6f7ae7668
#
_cell.length_a   1.000
_cell.length_b   1.000
_cell.length_c   1.000
_cell.angle_alpha   90.00
_cell.angle_beta   90.00
_cell.angle_gamma   90.00
#
_symmetry.space_group_name_H-M   'P 1'
#
loop_
_entity.id
_entity.type
_entity.pdbx_description
1 polymer ?
#
loop_
_entity_poly.entity_id
_entity_poly.type
_entity_poly.pdbx_seq_one_letter_code
_entity_poly.pdbx_strand_id
1 'polypeptide(L)'
;MSNSLDLQRLPCGEINFEKMIEGNLIYVDKTDLIFELTKIESSPILFTRPRRFGKSLLISVLNNLFKQRRQYFKGLKIEKLWNDTGTYKVLHLDFSTIASNDFEKFNREFTSALKSFAKEYHLTYSELLNEPRALLRELLSQCQNGEVVLLIDDYDLPLTSVGGESQSQKAIKECLISFFALLKALSSKFRFMFITGETRSFDMRILSAFNTILDLTLNKKYGALLGYTKDELEHYFLPYIKRAASELDCTVDEVFYNLKLNYDGFCFEESASVLVYNPWSILNFLQLVSSSCGYKCYWANSSGYSTLIVNYFKDLSKLRRAHSYSLNMLSNNIDGTEVISKAKLESPSSILDKDPLLMMYQAGYYSIKSVDGNAVSIGIPNLELRQFIKNMFFDEIFLSNLESSDIIYLRKNADFKAIQKACLSKAEEDFFDIFDAVANTFGYDTTIFDVEANLRDILYSYFLYAHVNASREVLQQRGRSDLMIQMDGQRFVFELKLLKEQDNLEKVLEDATSQVLTRDYGKVAPILPLTRYVVVFSSPDKCLKKVVRVD
;
A
#
# COMPACT_ATOMS: atom_id res chain seq x y z
N MET A 1 21.15 -6.44 -37.06
CA MET A 1 22.13 -5.92 -36.07
C MET A 1 21.50 -4.68 -35.49
N SER A 2 20.84 -4.81 -34.33
CA SER A 2 20.19 -3.71 -33.64
C SER A 2 21.30 -2.86 -33.00
N ASN A 3 21.38 -1.58 -33.39
CA ASN A 3 22.12 -0.57 -32.64
C ASN A 3 21.59 -0.60 -31.21
N SER A 4 22.31 -1.21 -30.27
CA SER A 4 22.10 -1.00 -28.86
C SER A 4 22.42 0.48 -28.61
N LEU A 5 21.40 1.33 -28.59
CA LEU A 5 21.51 2.66 -27.97
C LEU A 5 22.12 2.42 -26.59
N ASP A 6 23.27 3.04 -26.33
CA ASP A 6 23.94 2.98 -25.03
C ASP A 6 23.10 3.80 -24.05
N LEU A 7 22.00 3.18 -23.56
CA LEU A 7 21.03 3.83 -22.69
C LEU A 7 21.68 4.05 -21.32
N GLN A 8 21.60 5.26 -20.78
CA GLN A 8 21.96 5.53 -19.41
C GLN A 8 21.24 4.55 -18.47
N ARG A 9 21.94 3.92 -17.56
CA ARG A 9 21.44 2.79 -16.76
C ARG A 9 20.29 3.18 -15.82
N LEU A 10 19.31 2.29 -15.66
CA LEU A 10 18.21 2.46 -14.71
C LEU A 10 18.70 2.28 -13.27
N PRO A 11 18.24 3.10 -12.30
CA PRO A 11 18.67 3.04 -10.90
C PRO A 11 17.86 1.99 -10.08
N CYS A 12 17.64 0.80 -10.60
CA CYS A 12 16.81 -0.20 -9.96
C CYS A 12 17.40 -0.64 -8.61
N GLY A 13 16.74 -0.25 -7.51
CA GLY A 13 17.14 -0.60 -6.15
C GLY A 13 18.30 0.20 -5.56
N GLU A 14 18.91 1.15 -6.31
CA GLU A 14 19.96 1.99 -5.76
C GLU A 14 19.37 3.14 -4.92
N ILE A 15 19.83 3.25 -3.69
CA ILE A 15 19.42 4.28 -2.72
C ILE A 15 20.57 5.23 -2.35
N ASN A 16 21.78 4.92 -2.75
CA ASN A 16 22.96 5.73 -2.48
C ASN A 16 23.21 6.70 -3.63
N PHE A 17 23.04 8.00 -3.35
CA PHE A 17 23.19 9.06 -4.35
C PHE A 17 24.57 9.12 -4.98
N GLU A 18 25.63 8.94 -4.20
CA GLU A 18 27.01 8.94 -4.66
C GLU A 18 27.23 7.81 -5.71
N LYS A 19 26.83 6.57 -5.37
CA LYS A 19 26.92 5.45 -6.31
C LYS A 19 26.06 5.66 -7.56
N MET A 20 24.92 6.34 -7.42
CA MET A 20 24.04 6.64 -8.54
C MET A 20 24.73 7.57 -9.54
N ILE A 21 25.37 8.62 -9.06
CA ILE A 21 26.09 9.59 -9.91
C ILE A 21 27.37 8.97 -10.49
N GLU A 22 28.19 8.30 -9.67
CA GLU A 22 29.41 7.62 -10.11
C GLU A 22 29.13 6.49 -11.11
N GLY A 23 28.02 5.77 -10.93
CA GLY A 23 27.59 4.70 -11.83
C GLY A 23 26.90 5.21 -13.11
N ASN A 24 26.80 6.52 -13.31
CA ASN A 24 26.05 7.14 -14.42
C ASN A 24 24.61 6.56 -14.54
N LEU A 25 23.91 6.41 -13.41
CA LEU A 25 22.53 5.99 -13.38
C LEU A 25 21.61 7.19 -13.63
N ILE A 26 20.41 6.95 -14.17
CA ILE A 26 19.40 8.00 -14.33
C ILE A 26 19.01 8.54 -12.94
N TYR A 27 19.20 9.83 -12.73
CA TYR A 27 18.72 10.56 -11.57
C TYR A 27 17.68 11.60 -11.98
N VAL A 28 16.44 11.45 -11.51
CA VAL A 28 15.38 12.43 -11.75
C VAL A 28 15.62 13.62 -10.82
N ASP A 29 16.07 14.72 -11.41
CA ASP A 29 16.55 15.89 -10.67
C ASP A 29 15.41 16.71 -10.06
N LYS A 30 15.27 16.60 -8.74
CA LYS A 30 14.36 17.40 -7.88
C LYS A 30 15.13 18.24 -6.87
N THR A 31 16.39 18.53 -7.16
CA THR A 31 17.28 19.21 -6.21
C THR A 31 16.91 20.68 -5.99
N ASP A 32 16.13 21.29 -6.87
CA ASP A 32 15.47 22.58 -6.63
C ASP A 32 14.49 22.55 -5.45
N LEU A 33 13.65 21.51 -5.36
CA LEU A 33 12.75 21.30 -4.22
C LEU A 33 13.53 20.96 -2.95
N ILE A 34 14.61 20.17 -3.07
CA ILE A 34 15.50 19.85 -1.94
C ILE A 34 16.16 21.12 -1.40
N PHE A 35 16.61 22.03 -2.28
CA PHE A 35 17.16 23.33 -1.87
C PHE A 35 16.13 24.14 -1.07
N GLU A 36 14.87 24.15 -1.49
CA GLU A 36 13.82 24.85 -0.75
C GLU A 36 13.58 24.24 0.66
N LEU A 37 13.73 22.91 0.82
CA LEU A 37 13.69 22.28 2.16
C LEU A 37 14.82 22.78 3.06
N THR A 38 16.03 22.95 2.52
CA THR A 38 17.21 23.36 3.31
C THR A 38 17.15 24.79 3.83
N LYS A 39 16.23 25.63 3.32
CA LYS A 39 15.96 26.98 3.83
C LYS A 39 15.17 26.98 5.15
N ILE A 40 14.61 25.86 5.55
CA ILE A 40 13.86 25.72 6.80
C ILE A 40 14.86 25.43 7.91
N GLU A 41 15.15 26.44 8.72
CA GLU A 41 16.25 26.36 9.70
C GLU A 41 15.80 26.10 11.14
N SER A 42 14.58 26.50 11.49
CA SER A 42 14.18 26.58 12.92
C SER A 42 13.32 25.43 13.41
N SER A 43 12.88 24.55 12.53
CA SER A 43 11.93 23.46 12.90
C SER A 43 12.37 22.12 12.33
N PRO A 44 12.25 21.05 13.09
CA PRO A 44 12.38 19.70 12.54
C PRO A 44 11.31 19.47 11.47
N ILE A 45 11.72 18.95 10.34
CA ILE A 45 10.83 18.64 9.21
C ILE A 45 10.42 17.17 9.31
N LEU A 46 9.12 16.89 9.29
CA LEU A 46 8.57 15.57 9.06
C LEU A 46 8.09 15.45 7.61
N PHE A 47 8.49 14.36 6.95
CA PHE A 47 8.08 14.08 5.58
C PHE A 47 7.91 12.58 5.37
N THR A 48 6.68 12.10 5.29
CA THR A 48 6.40 10.68 5.13
C THR A 48 5.90 10.33 3.74
N ARG A 49 6.26 9.16 3.26
CA ARG A 49 5.79 8.56 2.01
C ARG A 49 5.74 7.03 2.18
N PRO A 50 4.89 6.34 1.44
CA PRO A 50 4.89 4.88 1.40
C PRO A 50 6.26 4.31 1.02
N ARG A 51 6.46 3.01 1.20
CA ARG A 51 7.68 2.30 0.78
C ARG A 51 7.95 2.52 -0.71
N ARG A 52 9.25 2.49 -1.09
CA ARG A 52 9.71 2.53 -2.48
C ARG A 52 9.44 3.83 -3.23
N PHE A 53 9.14 4.94 -2.55
CA PHE A 53 9.01 6.27 -3.16
C PHE A 53 10.32 7.06 -3.19
N GLY A 54 11.43 6.57 -2.62
CA GLY A 54 12.73 7.24 -2.68
C GLY A 54 13.11 8.03 -1.42
N LYS A 55 12.52 7.74 -0.25
CA LYS A 55 12.84 8.38 1.04
C LYS A 55 14.33 8.30 1.37
N SER A 56 14.89 7.09 1.37
CA SER A 56 16.31 6.86 1.69
C SER A 56 17.25 7.50 0.67
N LEU A 57 16.86 7.58 -0.61
CA LEU A 57 17.60 8.34 -1.62
C LEU A 57 17.61 9.83 -1.28
N LEU A 58 16.48 10.42 -0.88
CA LEU A 58 16.41 11.82 -0.43
C LEU A 58 17.34 12.06 0.77
N ILE A 59 17.34 11.17 1.75
CA ILE A 59 18.29 11.22 2.89
C ILE A 59 19.74 11.19 2.38
N SER A 60 20.05 10.30 1.43
CA SER A 60 21.39 10.21 0.83
C SER A 60 21.80 11.49 0.10
N VAL A 61 20.86 12.13 -0.64
CA VAL A 61 21.10 13.42 -1.29
C VAL A 61 21.39 14.51 -0.25
N LEU A 62 20.56 14.65 0.78
CA LEU A 62 20.76 15.62 1.87
C LEU A 62 22.09 15.39 2.61
N ASN A 63 22.43 14.14 2.90
CA ASN A 63 23.71 13.79 3.54
C ASN A 63 24.92 14.26 2.70
N ASN A 64 24.91 13.99 1.40
CA ASN A 64 25.98 14.43 0.50
C ASN A 64 26.01 15.97 0.36
N LEU A 65 24.86 16.63 0.34
CA LEU A 65 24.74 18.07 0.24
C LEU A 65 25.37 18.77 1.46
N PHE A 66 24.98 18.38 2.68
CA PHE A 66 25.50 18.97 3.92
C PHE A 66 26.95 18.55 4.23
N LYS A 67 27.43 17.42 3.71
CA LYS A 67 28.85 17.06 3.72
C LYS A 67 29.68 17.80 2.66
N GLN A 68 29.09 18.78 1.97
CA GLN A 68 29.73 19.61 0.94
C GLN A 68 30.38 18.80 -0.20
N ARG A 69 29.82 17.64 -0.55
CA ARG A 69 30.31 16.79 -1.64
C ARG A 69 29.81 17.30 -3.00
N ARG A 70 30.18 18.56 -3.33
CA ARG A 70 29.70 19.32 -4.49
C ARG A 70 29.89 18.64 -5.82
N GLN A 71 30.89 17.76 -5.94
CA GLN A 71 31.19 17.02 -7.18
C GLN A 71 30.00 16.16 -7.64
N TYR A 72 29.17 15.64 -6.74
CA TYR A 72 27.99 14.83 -7.08
C TYR A 72 26.79 15.64 -7.57
N PHE A 73 26.80 16.95 -7.37
CA PHE A 73 25.71 17.85 -7.76
C PHE A 73 25.98 18.61 -9.05
N LYS A 74 27.10 18.32 -9.70
CA LYS A 74 27.48 18.99 -10.96
C LYS A 74 26.46 18.67 -12.06
N GLY A 75 25.93 19.70 -12.70
CA GLY A 75 24.90 19.61 -13.74
C GLY A 75 23.48 19.53 -13.21
N LEU A 76 23.27 19.39 -11.89
CA LEU A 76 21.94 19.39 -11.29
C LEU A 76 21.47 20.82 -10.97
N LYS A 77 20.16 21.02 -10.86
CA LYS A 77 19.54 22.34 -10.61
C LYS A 77 20.13 23.04 -9.38
N ILE A 78 20.44 22.29 -8.33
CA ILE A 78 20.97 22.81 -7.06
C ILE A 78 22.40 23.37 -7.19
N GLU A 79 23.17 22.98 -8.19
CA GLU A 79 24.56 23.43 -8.36
C GLU A 79 24.69 24.94 -8.32
N LYS A 80 23.73 25.65 -8.94
CA LYS A 80 23.69 27.12 -9.01
C LYS A 80 22.97 27.78 -7.82
N LEU A 81 22.25 26.99 -7.03
CA LEU A 81 21.44 27.47 -5.92
C LEU A 81 22.15 27.32 -4.58
N TRP A 82 22.96 26.28 -4.42
CA TRP A 82 23.64 25.96 -3.16
C TRP A 82 24.89 26.80 -2.96
N ASN A 83 24.75 27.83 -2.16
CA ASN A 83 25.83 28.75 -1.81
C ASN A 83 26.30 28.62 -0.35
N ASP A 84 25.73 27.68 0.40
CA ASP A 84 26.15 27.38 1.77
C ASP A 84 27.56 26.78 1.78
N THR A 85 28.47 27.38 2.58
CA THR A 85 29.86 26.96 2.73
C THR A 85 30.15 26.42 4.13
N GLY A 86 29.10 26.25 4.95
CA GLY A 86 29.21 25.72 6.30
C GLY A 86 29.77 24.30 6.33
N THR A 87 30.52 24.00 7.37
CA THR A 87 31.00 22.64 7.66
C THR A 87 30.12 22.03 8.75
N TYR A 88 29.40 20.98 8.41
CA TYR A 88 28.41 20.37 9.28
C TYR A 88 28.82 18.96 9.73
N LYS A 89 28.48 18.60 10.96
CA LYS A 89 28.51 17.23 11.46
C LYS A 89 27.16 16.58 11.17
N VAL A 90 27.10 15.67 10.21
CA VAL A 90 25.85 15.03 9.78
C VAL A 90 25.63 13.76 10.60
N LEU A 91 24.66 13.78 11.51
CA LEU A 91 24.16 12.61 12.22
C LEU A 91 23.05 11.97 11.39
N HIS A 92 23.35 10.85 10.74
CA HIS A 92 22.39 10.05 10.00
C HIS A 92 22.00 8.81 10.84
N LEU A 93 20.72 8.70 11.15
CA LEU A 93 20.14 7.56 11.88
C LEU A 93 19.16 6.85 10.95
N ASP A 94 19.47 5.62 10.61
CA ASP A 94 18.61 4.72 9.83
C ASP A 94 18.04 3.64 10.77
N PHE A 95 16.77 3.81 11.15
CA PHE A 95 16.11 2.88 12.05
C PHE A 95 15.76 1.54 11.40
N SER A 96 15.88 1.41 10.07
CA SER A 96 15.72 0.11 9.41
C SER A 96 16.86 -0.86 9.73
N THR A 97 18.01 -0.33 10.13
CA THR A 97 19.21 -1.11 10.50
C THR A 97 19.28 -1.40 12.00
N ILE A 98 18.36 -0.87 12.80
CA ILE A 98 18.33 -1.03 14.25
C ILE A 98 17.22 -2.03 14.63
N ALA A 99 17.58 -3.10 15.36
CA ALA A 99 16.62 -4.12 15.77
C ALA A 99 15.47 -3.53 16.60
N SER A 100 14.23 -3.99 16.35
CA SER A 100 13.03 -3.43 16.96
C SER A 100 12.18 -4.44 17.77
N ASN A 101 12.64 -5.67 17.91
CA ASN A 101 11.93 -6.74 18.62
C ASN A 101 12.44 -7.03 20.03
N ASP A 102 13.61 -6.50 20.38
CA ASP A 102 14.27 -6.69 21.67
C ASP A 102 14.90 -5.37 22.12
N PHE A 103 14.59 -4.91 23.35
CA PHE A 103 15.04 -3.61 23.85
C PHE A 103 16.56 -3.56 24.06
N GLU A 104 17.18 -4.60 24.60
CA GLU A 104 18.62 -4.60 24.85
C GLU A 104 19.41 -4.54 23.53
N LYS A 105 18.94 -5.27 22.53
CA LYS A 105 19.52 -5.23 21.19
C LYS A 105 19.30 -3.87 20.55
N PHE A 106 18.08 -3.32 20.62
CA PHE A 106 17.76 -1.97 20.13
C PHE A 106 18.68 -0.92 20.76
N ASN A 107 18.77 -0.91 22.10
CA ASN A 107 19.57 0.04 22.84
C ASN A 107 21.06 -0.03 22.44
N ARG A 108 21.61 -1.24 22.34
CA ARG A 108 23.01 -1.47 21.91
C ARG A 108 23.28 -0.98 20.48
N GLU A 109 22.39 -1.30 19.53
CA GLU A 109 22.55 -0.91 18.12
C GLU A 109 22.35 0.60 17.94
N PHE A 110 21.38 1.19 18.63
CA PHE A 110 21.19 2.64 18.60
C PHE A 110 22.40 3.38 19.20
N THR A 111 22.90 2.92 20.35
CA THR A 111 24.14 3.46 20.95
C THR A 111 25.33 3.31 20.00
N SER A 112 25.45 2.19 19.29
CA SER A 112 26.51 1.95 18.29
C SER A 112 26.42 2.96 17.11
N ALA A 113 25.22 3.30 16.64
CA ALA A 113 25.05 4.31 15.62
C ALA A 113 25.55 5.70 16.07
N LEU A 114 25.27 6.09 17.33
CA LEU A 114 25.78 7.33 17.90
C LEU A 114 27.32 7.30 18.11
N LYS A 115 27.87 6.16 18.51
CA LYS A 115 29.34 5.98 18.62
C LYS A 115 30.02 6.07 17.25
N SER A 116 29.37 5.60 16.18
CA SER A 116 29.88 5.76 14.81
C SER A 116 29.95 7.24 14.38
N PHE A 117 28.92 8.02 14.71
CA PHE A 117 28.93 9.47 14.52
C PHE A 117 30.07 10.14 15.31
N ALA A 118 30.26 9.76 16.58
CA ALA A 118 31.35 10.28 17.40
C ALA A 118 32.73 9.99 16.77
N LYS A 119 32.93 8.79 16.28
CA LYS A 119 34.16 8.37 15.60
C LYS A 119 34.41 9.16 14.32
N GLU A 120 33.38 9.37 13.48
CA GLU A 120 33.49 10.13 12.23
C GLU A 120 33.94 11.57 12.46
N TYR A 121 33.46 12.19 13.53
CA TYR A 121 33.75 13.61 13.83
C TYR A 121 34.73 13.81 14.99
N HIS A 122 35.42 12.76 15.43
CA HIS A 122 36.43 12.79 16.52
C HIS A 122 35.88 13.40 17.84
N LEU A 123 34.60 13.13 18.15
CA LEU A 123 33.99 13.53 19.41
C LEU A 123 34.35 12.54 20.52
N THR A 124 34.60 13.06 21.71
CA THR A 124 34.92 12.25 22.90
C THR A 124 33.68 11.87 23.67
N TYR A 125 33.67 10.71 24.28
CA TYR A 125 32.57 10.27 25.15
C TYR A 125 33.05 9.24 26.16
N SER A 126 32.32 9.09 27.26
CA SER A 126 32.60 8.05 28.24
C SER A 126 32.13 6.69 27.72
N GLU A 127 33.02 5.71 27.69
CA GLU A 127 32.70 4.32 27.26
C GLU A 127 31.67 3.64 28.18
N LEU A 128 31.45 4.19 29.38
CA LEU A 128 30.46 3.70 30.35
C LEU A 128 29.03 4.09 29.93
N LEU A 129 28.85 5.03 29.00
CA LEU A 129 27.54 5.44 28.52
C LEU A 129 26.96 4.43 27.52
N ASN A 130 25.95 3.71 28.00
CA ASN A 130 25.22 2.70 27.21
C ASN A 130 23.76 3.09 26.93
N GLU A 131 23.37 4.33 27.24
CA GLU A 131 22.05 4.88 27.01
C GLU A 131 22.12 5.91 25.87
N PRO A 132 21.36 5.77 24.76
CA PRO A 132 21.42 6.66 23.60
C PRO A 132 21.22 8.13 23.95
N ARG A 133 20.28 8.42 24.86
CA ARG A 133 19.98 9.79 25.27
C ARG A 133 21.15 10.46 25.99
N ALA A 134 21.79 9.76 26.93
CA ALA A 134 22.92 10.27 27.68
C ALA A 134 24.13 10.48 26.77
N LEU A 135 24.42 9.51 25.90
CA LEU A 135 25.50 9.58 24.93
C LEU A 135 25.29 10.76 23.96
N LEU A 136 24.09 10.90 23.37
CA LEU A 136 23.82 12.01 22.44
C LEU A 136 24.00 13.36 23.12
N ARG A 137 23.58 13.52 24.38
CA ARG A 137 23.79 14.77 25.14
C ARG A 137 25.27 15.12 25.28
N GLU A 138 26.11 14.14 25.61
CA GLU A 138 27.55 14.31 25.75
C GLU A 138 28.19 14.70 24.41
N LEU A 139 27.84 14.03 23.33
CA LEU A 139 28.35 14.32 22.00
C LEU A 139 27.96 15.73 21.52
N LEU A 140 26.68 16.10 21.67
CA LEU A 140 26.20 17.42 21.23
C LEU A 140 26.69 18.57 22.13
N SER A 141 27.12 18.30 23.36
CA SER A 141 27.74 19.32 24.21
C SER A 141 29.03 19.88 23.63
N GLN A 142 29.75 19.09 22.83
CA GLN A 142 30.99 19.45 22.14
C GLN A 142 30.77 20.16 20.81
N CYS A 143 29.53 20.24 20.32
CA CYS A 143 29.18 20.89 19.07
C CYS A 143 28.76 22.35 19.30
N GLN A 144 29.06 23.22 18.32
CA GLN A 144 28.58 24.60 18.32
C GLN A 144 27.09 24.65 17.93
N ASN A 145 26.46 25.81 18.17
CA ASN A 145 25.10 26.04 17.70
C ASN A 145 25.07 26.10 16.16
N GLY A 146 24.08 25.42 15.56
CA GLY A 146 23.95 25.32 14.10
C GLY A 146 25.02 24.46 13.40
N GLU A 147 25.81 23.67 14.14
CA GLU A 147 26.89 22.86 13.54
C GLU A 147 26.43 21.46 13.13
N VAL A 148 25.33 20.98 13.67
CA VAL A 148 24.87 19.59 13.46
C VAL A 148 23.70 19.56 12.48
N VAL A 149 23.73 18.60 11.56
CA VAL A 149 22.59 18.22 10.73
C VAL A 149 22.10 16.85 11.17
N LEU A 150 20.81 16.72 11.40
CA LEU A 150 20.17 15.47 11.79
C LEU A 150 19.30 14.95 10.66
N LEU A 151 19.58 13.74 10.22
CA LEU A 151 18.80 13.03 9.20
C LEU A 151 18.33 11.69 9.80
N ILE A 152 17.02 11.51 9.89
CA ILE A 152 16.42 10.26 10.41
C ILE A 152 15.62 9.60 9.30
N ASP A 153 15.98 8.35 8.98
CA ASP A 153 15.24 7.50 8.05
C ASP A 153 14.44 6.43 8.82
N ASP A 154 13.24 6.12 8.31
CA ASP A 154 12.31 5.10 8.83
C ASP A 154 12.07 5.20 10.34
N TYR A 155 11.82 6.43 10.85
CA TYR A 155 11.67 6.75 12.28
C TYR A 155 10.59 5.93 12.98
N ASP A 156 9.58 5.50 12.25
CA ASP A 156 8.40 4.79 12.73
C ASP A 156 8.59 3.27 12.77
N LEU A 157 9.61 2.73 12.12
CA LEU A 157 9.84 1.30 12.03
C LEU A 157 9.97 0.60 13.40
N PRO A 158 10.70 1.16 14.40
CA PRO A 158 10.76 0.54 15.73
C PRO A 158 9.42 0.52 16.47
N LEU A 159 8.48 1.37 16.06
CA LEU A 159 7.14 1.51 16.67
C LEU A 159 6.08 0.63 15.98
N THR A 160 6.36 0.20 14.75
CA THR A 160 5.44 -0.58 13.91
C THR A 160 5.68 -2.09 13.99
N SER A 161 6.73 -2.51 14.66
CA SER A 161 7.07 -3.94 14.82
C SER A 161 5.99 -4.70 15.60
N VAL A 162 5.68 -5.85 15.09
CA VAL A 162 4.46 -6.65 15.21
C VAL A 162 4.32 -7.37 16.55
N GLY A 163 3.07 -7.49 17.04
CA GLY A 163 2.70 -8.55 17.96
C GLY A 163 2.14 -8.15 19.32
N GLY A 164 1.62 -6.93 19.46
CA GLY A 164 1.05 -6.46 20.72
C GLY A 164 2.07 -5.69 21.57
N GLU A 165 1.62 -5.01 22.61
CA GLU A 165 2.48 -4.20 23.49
C GLU A 165 3.34 -5.08 24.42
N SER A 166 4.38 -5.71 23.87
CA SER A 166 5.38 -6.41 24.69
C SER A 166 6.13 -5.41 25.61
N GLN A 167 6.73 -5.90 26.68
CA GLN A 167 7.53 -5.07 27.58
C GLN A 167 8.71 -4.40 26.84
N SER A 168 9.34 -5.11 25.92
CA SER A 168 10.41 -4.57 25.06
C SER A 168 9.91 -3.42 24.19
N GLN A 169 8.73 -3.53 23.60
CA GLN A 169 8.16 -2.46 22.76
C GLN A 169 7.83 -1.20 23.57
N LYS A 170 7.30 -1.36 24.79
CA LYS A 170 7.09 -0.23 25.70
C LYS A 170 8.41 0.46 26.04
N ALA A 171 9.45 -0.30 26.33
CA ALA A 171 10.77 0.23 26.62
C ALA A 171 11.42 0.95 25.42
N ILE A 172 11.31 0.40 24.20
CA ILE A 172 11.76 1.04 22.95
C ILE A 172 11.04 2.37 22.76
N LYS A 173 9.72 2.38 22.93
CA LYS A 173 8.89 3.57 22.80
C LYS A 173 9.29 4.67 23.79
N GLU A 174 9.48 4.34 25.07
CA GLU A 174 9.94 5.30 26.08
C GLU A 174 11.37 5.82 25.78
N CYS A 175 12.26 4.96 25.28
CA CYS A 175 13.58 5.37 24.82
C CYS A 175 13.49 6.40 23.68
N LEU A 176 12.66 6.16 22.67
CA LEU A 176 12.45 7.10 21.55
C LEU A 176 11.80 8.40 22.02
N ILE A 177 10.78 8.37 22.89
CA ILE A 177 10.18 9.58 23.48
C ILE A 177 11.25 10.42 24.17
N SER A 178 12.08 9.79 24.99
CA SER A 178 13.15 10.48 25.73
C SER A 178 14.22 11.04 24.80
N PHE A 179 14.55 10.35 23.72
CA PHE A 179 15.47 10.79 22.68
C PHE A 179 14.93 12.01 21.94
N PHE A 180 13.70 11.97 21.45
CA PHE A 180 13.07 13.10 20.75
C PHE A 180 12.88 14.33 21.65
N ALA A 181 12.57 14.12 22.94
CA ALA A 181 12.52 15.21 23.91
C ALA A 181 13.89 15.90 24.11
N LEU A 182 14.99 15.14 24.06
CA LEU A 182 16.34 15.69 24.10
C LEU A 182 16.68 16.52 22.86
N LEU A 183 16.31 16.04 21.67
CA LEU A 183 16.52 16.79 20.41
C LEU A 183 15.87 18.18 20.47
N LYS A 184 14.66 18.27 21.01
CA LYS A 184 13.98 19.55 21.25
C LYS A 184 14.77 20.44 22.21
N ALA A 185 15.21 19.89 23.33
CA ALA A 185 15.97 20.65 24.33
C ALA A 185 17.31 21.17 23.80
N LEU A 186 17.88 20.49 22.80
CA LEU A 186 19.14 20.83 22.14
C LEU A 186 18.95 21.41 20.72
N SER A 187 17.77 21.93 20.41
CA SER A 187 17.42 22.41 19.07
C SER A 187 18.40 23.42 18.49
N SER A 188 18.99 24.28 19.35
CA SER A 188 20.01 25.26 18.92
C SER A 188 21.29 24.64 18.32
N LYS A 189 21.56 23.36 18.59
CA LYS A 189 22.72 22.66 18.03
C LYS A 189 22.56 22.32 16.54
N PHE A 190 21.30 22.25 16.07
CA PHE A 190 20.99 21.79 14.74
C PHE A 190 20.83 22.95 13.75
N ARG A 191 21.53 22.84 12.62
CA ARG A 191 21.33 23.66 11.41
C ARG A 191 20.09 23.21 10.64
N PHE A 192 19.88 21.89 10.59
CA PHE A 192 18.80 21.28 9.84
C PHE A 192 18.44 19.94 10.47
N MET A 193 17.14 19.65 10.55
CA MET A 193 16.62 18.37 11.02
C MET A 193 15.56 17.86 10.06
N PHE A 194 15.77 16.66 9.50
CA PHE A 194 14.84 16.03 8.59
C PHE A 194 14.54 14.61 9.04
N ILE A 195 13.25 14.30 9.16
CA ILE A 195 12.73 13.02 9.67
C ILE A 195 11.81 12.44 8.62
N THR A 196 12.06 11.20 8.21
CA THR A 196 11.20 10.50 7.26
C THR A 196 10.84 9.10 7.73
N GLY A 197 9.69 8.62 7.25
CA GLY A 197 9.13 7.31 7.56
C GLY A 197 7.97 6.96 6.64
N GLU A 198 7.30 5.87 6.92
CA GLU A 198 6.15 5.41 6.14
C GLU A 198 4.85 6.04 6.63
N THR A 199 4.67 6.16 7.93
CA THR A 199 3.44 6.60 8.55
C THR A 199 3.59 7.95 9.24
N ARG A 200 2.48 8.67 9.39
CA ARG A 200 2.37 9.86 10.24
C ARG A 200 1.90 9.51 11.66
N SER A 201 1.76 8.23 11.93
CA SER A 201 1.23 7.73 13.20
C SER A 201 2.31 7.74 14.26
N PHE A 202 2.48 8.88 14.89
CA PHE A 202 3.23 8.96 16.13
C PHE A 202 2.34 8.64 17.34
N ASP A 203 2.94 8.06 18.36
CA ASP A 203 2.41 8.28 19.69
C ASP A 203 2.37 9.79 19.95
N MET A 204 1.21 10.30 20.36
CA MET A 204 1.03 11.72 20.70
C MET A 204 2.15 12.27 21.59
N ARG A 205 2.79 11.43 22.40
CA ARG A 205 3.90 11.80 23.28
C ARG A 205 5.20 12.08 22.52
N ILE A 206 5.46 11.38 21.40
CA ILE A 206 6.63 11.64 20.55
C ILE A 206 6.42 12.96 19.80
N LEU A 207 5.23 13.19 19.24
CA LEU A 207 4.90 14.47 18.59
C LEU A 207 4.88 15.64 19.58
N SER A 208 4.35 15.45 20.78
CA SER A 208 4.35 16.50 21.80
C SER A 208 5.76 16.82 22.33
N ALA A 209 6.69 15.87 22.22
CA ALA A 209 8.09 16.15 22.47
C ALA A 209 8.66 17.17 21.45
N PHE A 210 8.13 17.20 20.23
CA PHE A 210 8.46 18.19 19.19
C PHE A 210 7.30 19.15 18.92
N ASN A 211 6.92 20.00 19.85
CA ASN A 211 5.84 21.00 19.65
C ASN A 211 6.05 21.92 18.43
N THR A 212 7.21 21.90 17.81
CA THR A 212 7.61 22.75 16.68
C THR A 212 7.88 21.97 15.39
N ILE A 213 7.50 20.67 15.33
CA ILE A 213 7.71 19.89 14.11
C ILE A 213 6.87 20.47 12.96
N LEU A 214 7.50 20.71 11.84
CA LEU A 214 6.87 21.13 10.61
C LEU A 214 6.56 19.90 9.75
N ASP A 215 5.32 19.48 9.74
CA ASP A 215 4.88 18.37 8.89
C ASP A 215 4.60 18.86 7.47
N LEU A 216 5.46 18.46 6.54
CA LEU A 216 5.35 18.77 5.11
C LEU A 216 4.76 17.64 4.28
N THR A 217 4.27 16.59 4.91
CA THR A 217 3.77 15.39 4.23
C THR A 217 2.65 15.71 3.22
N LEU A 218 1.72 16.61 3.59
CA LEU A 218 0.60 17.00 2.73
C LEU A 218 0.81 18.36 2.03
N ASN A 219 1.99 18.96 2.18
CA ASN A 219 2.25 20.27 1.61
C ASN A 219 2.31 20.21 0.07
N LYS A 220 1.50 21.04 -0.60
CA LYS A 220 1.38 21.10 -2.06
C LYS A 220 2.73 21.29 -2.77
N LYS A 221 3.60 22.14 -2.25
CA LYS A 221 4.93 22.44 -2.83
C LYS A 221 5.78 21.18 -2.98
N TYR A 222 5.63 20.22 -2.06
CA TYR A 222 6.41 18.98 -2.00
C TYR A 222 5.64 17.74 -2.44
N GLY A 223 4.47 17.90 -3.07
CA GLY A 223 3.66 16.78 -3.57
C GLY A 223 4.43 15.88 -4.54
N ALA A 224 5.25 16.46 -5.41
CA ALA A 224 6.08 15.76 -6.38
C ALA A 224 7.56 15.59 -5.95
N LEU A 225 7.92 15.89 -4.70
CA LEU A 225 9.31 15.73 -4.24
C LEU A 225 9.80 14.28 -4.35
N LEU A 226 8.91 13.32 -4.07
CA LEU A 226 9.13 11.90 -4.28
C LEU A 226 8.04 11.33 -5.20
N GLY A 227 8.37 10.26 -5.93
CA GLY A 227 7.57 9.76 -7.04
C GLY A 227 8.02 10.36 -8.37
N TYR A 228 7.47 9.89 -9.51
CA TYR A 228 7.73 10.47 -10.82
C TYR A 228 6.46 11.12 -11.37
N THR A 229 6.61 12.31 -11.97
CA THR A 229 5.52 12.94 -12.75
C THR A 229 5.53 12.42 -14.19
N LYS A 230 4.46 12.69 -14.93
CA LYS A 230 4.40 12.34 -16.36
C LYS A 230 5.52 13.03 -17.15
N ASP A 231 5.74 14.33 -16.91
CA ASP A 231 6.77 15.11 -17.61
C ASP A 231 8.18 14.56 -17.33
N GLU A 232 8.41 14.08 -16.10
CA GLU A 232 9.69 13.43 -15.76
C GLU A 232 9.84 12.07 -16.45
N LEU A 233 8.78 11.30 -16.62
CA LEU A 233 8.84 10.07 -17.43
C LEU A 233 9.16 10.37 -18.89
N GLU A 234 8.55 11.39 -19.46
CA GLU A 234 8.83 11.84 -20.83
C GLU A 234 10.27 12.35 -20.98
N HIS A 235 10.77 13.08 -19.98
CA HIS A 235 12.12 13.68 -20.04
C HIS A 235 13.23 12.64 -19.84
N TYR A 236 13.12 11.81 -18.81
CA TYR A 236 14.22 10.93 -18.38
C TYR A 236 14.13 9.52 -18.94
N PHE A 237 12.93 9.00 -19.22
CA PHE A 237 12.72 7.59 -19.54
C PHE A 237 12.16 7.33 -20.95
N LEU A 238 11.96 8.36 -21.77
CA LEU A 238 11.42 8.20 -23.14
C LEU A 238 12.15 7.13 -23.97
N PRO A 239 13.50 7.03 -23.96
CA PRO A 239 14.19 5.96 -24.71
C PRO A 239 13.80 4.55 -24.26
N TYR A 240 13.61 4.35 -22.97
CA TYR A 240 13.15 3.08 -22.39
C TYR A 240 11.68 2.79 -22.71
N ILE A 241 10.85 3.83 -22.71
CA ILE A 241 9.42 3.73 -23.09
C ILE A 241 9.28 3.36 -24.57
N LYS A 242 10.11 3.92 -25.46
CA LYS A 242 10.16 3.54 -26.88
C LYS A 242 10.60 2.07 -27.05
N ARG A 243 11.57 1.60 -26.26
CA ARG A 243 11.96 0.19 -26.24
C ARG A 243 10.79 -0.69 -25.80
N ALA A 244 10.10 -0.32 -24.71
CA ALA A 244 8.94 -1.04 -24.23
C ALA A 244 7.82 -1.13 -25.27
N ALA A 245 7.56 -0.05 -26.00
CA ALA A 245 6.59 -0.02 -27.10
C ALA A 245 6.94 -1.05 -28.21
N SER A 246 8.23 -1.13 -28.57
CA SER A 246 8.71 -2.12 -29.54
C SER A 246 8.60 -3.56 -29.03
N GLU A 247 8.91 -3.80 -27.76
CA GLU A 247 8.83 -5.14 -27.14
C GLU A 247 7.39 -5.64 -26.99
N LEU A 248 6.44 -4.72 -26.78
CA LEU A 248 5.02 -5.02 -26.58
C LEU A 248 4.20 -4.94 -27.89
N ASP A 249 4.82 -4.62 -29.02
CA ASP A 249 4.18 -4.40 -30.32
C ASP A 249 3.01 -3.39 -30.23
N CYS A 250 3.27 -2.24 -29.60
CA CYS A 250 2.29 -1.18 -29.41
C CYS A 250 2.92 0.21 -29.58
N THR A 251 2.11 1.25 -29.56
CA THR A 251 2.57 2.64 -29.68
C THR A 251 3.12 3.18 -28.35
N VAL A 252 3.94 4.21 -28.44
CA VAL A 252 4.47 4.93 -27.25
C VAL A 252 3.33 5.50 -26.41
N ASP A 253 2.28 6.01 -27.03
CA ASP A 253 1.11 6.56 -26.33
C ASP A 253 0.33 5.49 -25.58
N GLU A 254 0.22 4.29 -26.14
CA GLU A 254 -0.38 3.14 -25.47
C GLU A 254 0.46 2.70 -24.25
N VAL A 255 1.79 2.76 -24.35
CA VAL A 255 2.65 2.50 -23.17
C VAL A 255 2.40 3.54 -22.09
N PHE A 256 2.38 4.85 -22.41
CA PHE A 256 2.07 5.89 -21.43
C PHE A 256 0.68 5.73 -20.82
N TYR A 257 -0.32 5.42 -21.64
CA TYR A 257 -1.68 5.15 -21.16
C TYR A 257 -1.71 3.98 -20.14
N ASN A 258 -1.06 2.88 -20.49
CA ASN A 258 -1.00 1.71 -19.61
C ASN A 258 -0.14 1.94 -18.36
N LEU A 259 0.97 2.68 -18.45
CA LEU A 259 1.74 3.09 -17.28
C LEU A 259 0.89 3.93 -16.32
N LYS A 260 0.08 4.85 -16.88
CA LYS A 260 -0.85 5.66 -16.09
C LYS A 260 -1.89 4.79 -15.36
N LEU A 261 -2.51 3.84 -16.07
CA LEU A 261 -3.50 2.94 -15.48
C LEU A 261 -2.91 2.05 -14.37
N ASN A 262 -1.68 1.57 -14.57
CA ASN A 262 -1.09 0.57 -13.69
C ASN A 262 -0.29 1.17 -12.52
N TYR A 263 0.39 2.33 -12.69
CA TYR A 263 1.41 2.78 -11.73
C TYR A 263 1.29 4.23 -11.29
N ASP A 264 0.37 5.03 -11.88
CA ASP A 264 0.07 6.41 -11.50
C ASP A 264 -0.97 6.50 -10.37
N GLY A 265 -1.44 7.70 -10.09
CA GLY A 265 -2.60 7.96 -9.25
C GLY A 265 -2.28 8.16 -7.78
N PHE A 266 -1.00 8.20 -7.39
CA PHE A 266 -0.61 8.59 -6.04
C PHE A 266 -0.62 10.11 -5.89
N CYS A 267 -1.39 10.58 -4.91
CA CYS A 267 -1.45 11.98 -4.51
C CYS A 267 -1.13 12.10 -3.02
N PHE A 268 -0.18 12.97 -2.71
CA PHE A 268 0.32 13.17 -1.35
C PHE A 268 0.19 14.63 -0.88
N GLU A 269 -0.68 15.42 -1.51
CA GLU A 269 -0.82 16.83 -1.15
C GLU A 269 -2.30 17.22 -1.00
N GLU A 270 -2.52 18.25 -0.20
CA GLU A 270 -3.83 18.65 0.32
C GLU A 270 -4.82 19.20 -0.72
N SER A 271 -4.37 19.54 -1.93
CA SER A 271 -5.25 20.07 -2.99
C SER A 271 -5.61 19.05 -4.07
N ALA A 272 -5.11 17.82 -3.98
CA ALA A 272 -5.30 16.75 -4.94
C ALA A 272 -4.94 17.12 -6.39
N SER A 273 -3.94 18.02 -6.57
CA SER A 273 -3.60 18.57 -7.88
C SER A 273 -2.37 17.91 -8.52
N VAL A 274 -1.54 17.22 -7.74
CA VAL A 274 -0.30 16.60 -8.19
C VAL A 274 -0.38 15.09 -8.04
N LEU A 275 -0.35 14.38 -9.16
CA LEU A 275 -0.28 12.92 -9.22
C LEU A 275 1.14 12.47 -9.55
N VAL A 276 1.57 11.37 -8.96
CA VAL A 276 2.87 10.77 -9.21
C VAL A 276 2.77 9.26 -9.42
N TYR A 277 3.67 8.75 -10.25
CA TYR A 277 3.90 7.32 -10.44
C TYR A 277 4.78 6.76 -9.33
N ASN A 278 4.57 5.48 -9.02
CA ASN A 278 5.48 4.76 -8.13
C ASN A 278 6.82 4.49 -8.83
N PRO A 279 7.96 5.01 -8.32
CA PRO A 279 9.27 4.85 -8.96
C PRO A 279 9.69 3.40 -9.10
N TRP A 280 9.44 2.57 -8.09
CA TRP A 280 9.79 1.16 -8.09
C TRP A 280 9.08 0.39 -9.20
N SER A 281 7.78 0.60 -9.36
CA SER A 281 6.99 -0.07 -10.39
C SER A 281 7.41 0.36 -11.79
N ILE A 282 7.63 1.66 -12.00
CA ILE A 282 8.14 2.19 -13.28
C ILE A 282 9.50 1.60 -13.64
N LEU A 283 10.46 1.64 -12.71
CA LEU A 283 11.82 1.14 -12.98
C LEU A 283 11.84 -0.36 -13.25
N ASN A 284 11.09 -1.16 -12.50
CA ASN A 284 10.99 -2.60 -12.74
C ASN A 284 10.29 -2.92 -14.06
N PHE A 285 9.21 -2.22 -14.39
CA PHE A 285 8.57 -2.37 -15.70
C PHE A 285 9.57 -2.09 -16.83
N LEU A 286 10.23 -0.94 -16.82
CA LEU A 286 11.18 -0.55 -17.86
C LEU A 286 12.40 -1.48 -17.94
N GLN A 287 12.80 -2.10 -16.83
CA GLN A 287 13.89 -3.06 -16.81
C GLN A 287 13.50 -4.42 -17.35
N LEU A 288 12.29 -4.91 -17.01
CA LEU A 288 11.87 -6.30 -17.20
C LEU A 288 10.93 -6.50 -18.39
N VAL A 289 10.43 -5.42 -19.02
CA VAL A 289 9.48 -5.52 -20.13
C VAL A 289 10.07 -6.29 -21.31
N SER A 290 9.30 -7.25 -21.82
CA SER A 290 9.58 -8.05 -22.99
C SER A 290 8.27 -8.54 -23.60
N SER A 291 8.29 -9.16 -24.77
CA SER A 291 7.12 -9.75 -25.42
C SER A 291 6.33 -10.75 -24.56
N SER A 292 7.00 -11.35 -23.55
CA SER A 292 6.37 -12.28 -22.61
C SER A 292 6.13 -11.70 -21.22
N CYS A 293 6.52 -10.45 -20.96
CA CYS A 293 6.48 -9.83 -19.64
C CYS A 293 6.06 -8.37 -19.75
N GLY A 294 4.79 -8.08 -19.48
CA GLY A 294 4.21 -6.73 -19.49
C GLY A 294 3.98 -6.15 -18.08
N TYR A 295 2.81 -5.54 -17.91
CA TYR A 295 2.44 -4.87 -16.66
C TYR A 295 2.15 -5.87 -15.54
N LYS A 296 2.85 -5.75 -14.40
CA LYS A 296 2.76 -6.64 -13.23
C LYS A 296 2.68 -5.85 -11.93
N CYS A 297 2.33 -6.52 -10.83
CA CYS A 297 2.38 -5.97 -9.48
C CYS A 297 3.82 -5.97 -8.96
N TYR A 298 4.61 -4.96 -9.31
CA TYR A 298 6.02 -4.86 -8.91
C TYR A 298 6.20 -4.35 -7.48
N TRP A 299 5.49 -3.28 -7.11
CA TRP A 299 5.61 -2.66 -5.78
C TRP A 299 5.12 -3.61 -4.69
N ALA A 300 3.95 -4.13 -4.88
CA ALA A 300 3.27 -4.98 -3.93
C ALA A 300 4.05 -6.29 -3.67
N ASN A 301 4.55 -6.94 -4.72
CA ASN A 301 5.33 -8.17 -4.59
C ASN A 301 6.70 -7.95 -3.93
N SER A 302 7.26 -6.75 -4.01
CA SER A 302 8.57 -6.44 -3.41
C SER A 302 8.49 -6.03 -1.94
N SER A 303 7.33 -5.53 -1.50
CA SER A 303 7.16 -4.96 -0.17
C SER A 303 6.76 -5.99 0.88
N GLY A 304 6.30 -7.18 0.42
CA GLY A 304 5.52 -8.06 1.27
C GLY A 304 4.20 -7.39 1.70
N TYR A 305 3.30 -8.15 2.28
CA TYR A 305 2.15 -7.52 2.95
C TYR A 305 2.67 -6.67 4.10
N SER A 306 2.23 -5.41 4.20
CA SER A 306 2.47 -4.65 5.42
C SER A 306 1.88 -5.46 6.58
N THR A 307 2.73 -6.00 7.42
CA THR A 307 2.32 -6.88 8.53
C THR A 307 1.32 -6.16 9.44
N LEU A 308 1.44 -4.83 9.54
CA LEU A 308 0.47 -3.98 10.22
C LEU A 308 -0.93 -4.09 9.61
N ILE A 309 -1.04 -4.02 8.30
CA ILE A 309 -2.34 -4.08 7.61
C ILE A 309 -2.92 -5.49 7.70
N VAL A 310 -2.12 -6.52 7.46
CA VAL A 310 -2.56 -7.91 7.58
C VAL A 310 -3.04 -8.20 8.99
N ASN A 311 -2.28 -7.84 10.02
CA ASN A 311 -2.68 -8.05 11.41
C ASN A 311 -3.90 -7.22 11.80
N TYR A 312 -3.94 -5.97 11.34
CA TYR A 312 -5.10 -5.11 11.55
C TYR A 312 -6.38 -5.76 10.97
N PHE A 313 -6.35 -6.25 9.74
CA PHE A 313 -7.49 -6.90 9.13
C PHE A 313 -7.78 -8.29 9.73
N LYS A 314 -6.78 -9.04 10.16
CA LYS A 314 -6.98 -10.28 10.92
C LYS A 314 -7.68 -10.03 12.27
N ASP A 315 -7.32 -8.98 12.97
CA ASP A 315 -7.99 -8.58 14.22
C ASP A 315 -9.42 -8.07 13.99
N LEU A 316 -9.64 -7.36 12.91
CA LEU A 316 -10.96 -6.91 12.50
C LEU A 316 -11.85 -8.05 11.96
N SER A 317 -11.29 -9.11 11.37
CA SER A 317 -12.06 -10.28 10.92
C SER A 317 -12.73 -10.99 12.10
N LYS A 318 -12.15 -10.87 13.31
CA LYS A 318 -12.78 -11.30 14.57
C LYS A 318 -13.94 -10.37 15.00
N LEU A 319 -14.02 -9.16 14.49
CA LEU A 319 -15.10 -8.21 14.74
C LEU A 319 -15.99 -8.17 13.49
N ARG A 320 -17.25 -8.65 13.59
CA ARG A 320 -18.25 -8.67 12.49
C ARG A 320 -18.36 -7.37 11.67
N ARG A 321 -17.89 -6.24 12.19
CA ARG A 321 -17.83 -4.95 11.50
C ARG A 321 -16.75 -4.88 10.40
N ALA A 322 -15.65 -5.59 10.54
CA ALA A 322 -14.60 -5.63 9.54
C ALA A 322 -15.01 -6.35 8.27
N HIS A 323 -15.85 -7.37 8.43
CA HIS A 323 -16.36 -8.15 7.31
C HIS A 323 -17.16 -7.28 6.34
N SER A 324 -18.00 -6.37 6.86
CA SER A 324 -18.78 -5.47 6.02
C SER A 324 -17.92 -4.37 5.37
N TYR A 325 -16.89 -3.89 6.04
CA TYR A 325 -15.99 -2.84 5.56
C TYR A 325 -15.06 -3.34 4.46
N SER A 326 -14.40 -4.48 4.69
CA SER A 326 -13.54 -5.11 3.69
C SER A 326 -14.30 -5.56 2.45
N LEU A 327 -15.55 -6.00 2.62
CA LEU A 327 -16.43 -6.41 1.53
C LEU A 327 -16.95 -5.23 0.72
N ASN A 328 -17.31 -4.13 1.36
CA ASN A 328 -17.66 -2.89 0.65
C ASN A 328 -16.47 -2.35 -0.15
N MET A 329 -15.25 -2.42 0.40
CA MET A 329 -14.04 -2.03 -0.31
C MET A 329 -13.76 -2.87 -1.58
N LEU A 330 -14.11 -4.17 -1.55
CA LEU A 330 -13.88 -5.08 -2.68
C LEU A 330 -15.07 -5.14 -3.65
N SER A 331 -16.29 -4.95 -3.15
CA SER A 331 -17.54 -5.10 -3.92
C SER A 331 -18.09 -3.80 -4.49
N ASN A 332 -17.89 -2.70 -3.79
CA ASN A 332 -18.40 -1.41 -4.23
C ASN A 332 -17.37 -0.73 -5.14
N ASN A 333 -17.68 -0.72 -6.41
CA ASN A 333 -17.05 0.10 -7.45
C ASN A 333 -15.52 0.19 -7.33
N ILE A 334 -14.90 -0.43 -8.27
CA ILE A 334 -13.44 -0.38 -8.45
C ILE A 334 -12.91 1.07 -8.57
N ASP A 335 -13.78 2.03 -8.86
CA ASP A 335 -13.56 3.47 -8.80
C ASP A 335 -14.19 4.11 -7.54
N GLY A 336 -14.66 3.31 -6.58
CA GLY A 336 -15.24 3.78 -5.33
C GLY A 336 -14.24 4.55 -4.50
N THR A 337 -14.63 5.73 -4.09
CA THR A 337 -13.89 6.56 -3.15
C THR A 337 -14.60 6.54 -1.81
N GLU A 338 -13.81 6.50 -0.76
CA GLU A 338 -14.27 6.69 0.62
C GLU A 338 -13.99 8.12 1.05
N VAL A 339 -14.82 8.66 1.92
CA VAL A 339 -14.66 10.05 2.37
C VAL A 339 -14.19 10.09 3.82
N ILE A 340 -13.11 10.81 4.05
CA ILE A 340 -12.59 11.10 5.39
C ILE A 340 -12.58 12.62 5.62
N SER A 341 -12.58 13.05 6.88
CA SER A 341 -12.42 14.48 7.16
C SER A 341 -10.94 14.90 6.98
N LYS A 342 -10.71 16.11 6.47
CA LYS A 342 -9.37 16.71 6.34
C LYS A 342 -8.65 16.73 7.69
N ALA A 343 -9.36 17.03 8.78
CA ALA A 343 -8.79 17.00 10.12
C ALA A 343 -8.21 15.62 10.52
N LYS A 344 -8.88 14.52 10.14
CA LYS A 344 -8.34 13.16 10.37
C LYS A 344 -7.06 12.90 9.56
N LEU A 345 -7.00 13.44 8.34
CA LEU A 345 -5.83 13.30 7.49
C LEU A 345 -4.65 14.13 8.01
N GLU A 346 -4.91 15.36 8.50
CA GLU A 346 -3.89 16.29 8.98
C GLU A 346 -3.36 15.95 10.38
N SER A 347 -4.23 15.45 11.25
CA SER A 347 -3.88 15.08 12.63
C SER A 347 -4.31 13.65 12.91
N PRO A 348 -3.61 12.66 12.39
CA PRO A 348 -3.91 11.28 12.70
C PRO A 348 -3.68 11.06 14.19
N SER A 349 -4.76 10.93 14.93
CA SER A 349 -4.74 10.39 16.28
C SER A 349 -4.07 9.02 16.25
N SER A 350 -3.44 8.62 17.34
CA SER A 350 -2.54 7.47 17.43
C SER A 350 -2.96 6.26 16.58
N ILE A 351 -2.01 5.43 16.15
CA ILE A 351 -2.22 4.09 15.54
C ILE A 351 -3.30 3.28 16.28
N LEU A 352 -3.56 3.60 17.52
CA LEU A 352 -4.57 2.97 18.37
C LEU A 352 -6.02 3.37 18.03
N ASP A 353 -6.26 4.45 17.30
CA ASP A 353 -7.60 4.85 16.85
C ASP A 353 -8.06 4.15 15.55
N LYS A 354 -7.38 3.06 15.18
CA LYS A 354 -7.84 1.97 14.30
C LYS A 354 -8.84 2.38 13.19
N ASP A 355 -8.64 3.54 12.53
CA ASP A 355 -9.38 3.86 11.32
C ASP A 355 -8.73 3.13 10.12
N PRO A 356 -9.39 2.09 9.56
CA PRO A 356 -8.84 1.29 8.47
C PRO A 356 -8.46 2.13 7.25
N LEU A 357 -9.25 3.16 6.95
CA LEU A 357 -9.06 4.00 5.77
C LEU A 357 -7.78 4.82 5.89
N LEU A 358 -7.56 5.40 7.07
CA LEU A 358 -6.36 6.16 7.34
C LEU A 358 -5.10 5.28 7.29
N MET A 359 -5.18 4.05 7.83
CA MET A 359 -4.08 3.09 7.75
C MET A 359 -3.77 2.69 6.31
N MET A 360 -4.80 2.42 5.49
CA MET A 360 -4.63 2.09 4.07
C MET A 360 -4.02 3.25 3.28
N TYR A 361 -4.41 4.49 3.60
CA TYR A 361 -3.83 5.68 3.00
C TYR A 361 -2.35 5.84 3.39
N GLN A 362 -2.02 5.77 4.66
CA GLN A 362 -0.64 5.95 5.14
C GLN A 362 0.32 4.87 4.61
N ALA A 363 -0.16 3.64 4.52
CA ALA A 363 0.62 2.54 3.95
C ALA A 363 0.73 2.59 2.40
N GLY A 364 0.04 3.54 1.74
CA GLY A 364 0.09 3.73 0.30
C GLY A 364 -0.84 2.85 -0.52
N TYR A 365 -1.76 2.12 0.13
CA TYR A 365 -2.78 1.34 -0.60
C TYR A 365 -3.94 2.21 -1.08
N TYR A 366 -4.18 3.32 -0.39
CA TYR A 366 -5.10 4.37 -0.82
C TYR A 366 -4.33 5.67 -1.11
N SER A 367 -4.95 6.52 -1.91
CA SER A 367 -4.43 7.83 -2.29
C SER A 367 -5.55 8.86 -2.26
N ILE A 368 -5.23 10.13 -2.10
CA ILE A 368 -6.17 11.23 -2.24
C ILE A 368 -6.63 11.30 -3.70
N LYS A 369 -7.94 11.36 -3.92
CA LYS A 369 -8.57 11.47 -5.24
C LYS A 369 -9.14 12.86 -5.49
N SER A 370 -9.75 13.46 -4.49
CA SER A 370 -10.27 14.82 -4.55
C SER A 370 -10.40 15.41 -3.15
N VAL A 371 -10.43 16.73 -3.09
CA VAL A 371 -10.67 17.49 -1.84
C VAL A 371 -11.77 18.49 -2.10
N ASP A 372 -12.80 18.49 -1.26
CA ASP A 372 -13.92 19.42 -1.29
C ASP A 372 -14.15 19.97 0.13
N GLY A 373 -13.65 21.18 0.37
CA GLY A 373 -13.68 21.79 1.69
C GLY A 373 -13.00 20.93 2.76
N ASN A 374 -13.78 20.41 3.71
CA ASN A 374 -13.30 19.54 4.78
C ASN A 374 -13.43 18.03 4.46
N ALA A 375 -13.98 17.68 3.31
CA ALA A 375 -14.12 16.31 2.84
C ALA A 375 -12.96 15.94 1.91
N VAL A 376 -12.30 14.83 2.19
CA VAL A 376 -11.24 14.27 1.37
C VAL A 376 -11.68 12.90 0.88
N SER A 377 -11.81 12.76 -0.44
CA SER A 377 -12.07 11.46 -1.06
C SER A 377 -10.76 10.71 -1.25
N ILE A 378 -10.67 9.51 -0.72
CA ILE A 378 -9.53 8.61 -0.87
C ILE A 378 -9.96 7.32 -1.58
N GLY A 379 -9.07 6.71 -2.32
CA GLY A 379 -9.36 5.46 -3.06
C GLY A 379 -8.10 4.78 -3.58
N ILE A 380 -8.27 3.61 -4.16
CA ILE A 380 -7.16 2.83 -4.73
C ILE A 380 -6.53 3.63 -5.88
N PRO A 381 -5.21 3.88 -5.90
CA PRO A 381 -4.59 4.73 -6.90
C PRO A 381 -4.64 4.15 -8.32
N ASN A 382 -4.42 2.84 -8.50
CA ASN A 382 -4.19 2.25 -9.80
C ASN A 382 -4.50 0.75 -9.86
N LEU A 383 -4.34 0.15 -11.05
CA LEU A 383 -4.64 -1.27 -11.28
C LEU A 383 -3.68 -2.21 -10.54
N GLU A 384 -2.40 -1.84 -10.38
CA GLU A 384 -1.43 -2.63 -9.63
C GLU A 384 -1.92 -2.88 -8.21
N LEU A 385 -2.26 -1.80 -7.50
CA LEU A 385 -2.74 -1.89 -6.12
C LEU A 385 -4.12 -2.52 -6.01
N ARG A 386 -4.97 -2.29 -6.99
CA ARG A 386 -6.25 -2.97 -7.05
C ARG A 386 -6.11 -4.49 -7.06
N GLN A 387 -5.26 -5.00 -7.96
CA GLN A 387 -5.01 -6.43 -8.07
C GLN A 387 -4.37 -6.99 -6.79
N PHE A 388 -3.43 -6.23 -6.22
CA PHE A 388 -2.77 -6.63 -4.98
C PHE A 388 -3.72 -6.68 -3.79
N ILE A 389 -4.54 -5.65 -3.58
CA ILE A 389 -5.52 -5.61 -2.49
C ILE A 389 -6.51 -6.75 -2.64
N LYS A 390 -7.00 -7.01 -3.85
CA LYS A 390 -7.85 -8.18 -4.12
C LYS A 390 -7.18 -9.46 -3.65
N ASN A 391 -5.96 -9.73 -4.08
CA ASN A 391 -5.23 -10.94 -3.71
C ASN A 391 -4.99 -11.02 -2.20
N MET A 392 -4.58 -9.93 -1.57
CA MET A 392 -4.30 -9.87 -0.13
C MET A 392 -5.56 -10.17 0.70
N PHE A 393 -6.69 -9.55 0.39
CA PHE A 393 -7.93 -9.79 1.10
C PHE A 393 -8.42 -11.21 0.90
N PHE A 394 -8.26 -11.75 -0.31
CA PHE A 394 -8.63 -13.11 -0.62
C PHE A 394 -7.80 -14.12 0.16
N ASP A 395 -6.49 -14.10 -0.02
CA ASP A 395 -5.58 -15.12 0.49
C ASP A 395 -5.50 -15.11 2.02
N GLU A 396 -5.46 -13.91 2.62
CA GLU A 396 -5.18 -13.77 4.05
C GLU A 396 -6.42 -13.65 4.94
N ILE A 397 -7.55 -13.18 4.41
CA ILE A 397 -8.73 -12.85 5.22
C ILE A 397 -9.90 -13.78 4.94
N PHE A 398 -10.21 -14.03 3.66
CA PHE A 398 -11.38 -14.84 3.30
C PHE A 398 -11.11 -16.34 3.30
N LEU A 399 -9.90 -16.74 2.95
CA LEU A 399 -9.51 -18.12 2.79
C LEU A 399 -8.69 -18.65 3.98
N SER A 400 -8.60 -17.89 5.06
CA SER A 400 -7.87 -18.31 6.27
C SER A 400 -8.39 -19.63 6.88
N ASN A 401 -9.59 -20.07 6.51
CA ASN A 401 -10.20 -21.34 6.94
C ASN A 401 -10.05 -22.46 5.90
N LEU A 402 -9.47 -22.21 4.73
CA LEU A 402 -9.22 -23.20 3.70
C LEU A 402 -7.76 -23.65 3.72
N GLU A 403 -7.51 -24.88 3.32
CA GLU A 403 -6.15 -25.35 3.11
C GLU A 403 -5.52 -24.63 1.92
N SER A 404 -4.21 -24.42 1.96
CA SER A 404 -3.46 -23.73 0.89
C SER A 404 -3.61 -24.43 -0.46
N SER A 405 -3.81 -25.76 -0.47
CA SER A 405 -4.10 -26.58 -1.65
C SER A 405 -5.38 -26.18 -2.36
N ASP A 406 -6.46 -25.94 -1.59
CA ASP A 406 -7.79 -25.60 -2.13
C ASP A 406 -7.78 -24.20 -2.76
N ILE A 407 -7.07 -23.26 -2.12
CA ILE A 407 -6.87 -21.90 -2.63
C ILE A 407 -6.14 -21.94 -3.99
N ILE A 408 -5.05 -22.71 -4.07
CA ILE A 408 -4.27 -22.88 -5.30
C ILE A 408 -5.12 -23.48 -6.40
N TYR A 409 -5.95 -24.47 -6.06
CA TYR A 409 -6.81 -25.14 -7.03
C TYR A 409 -7.91 -24.20 -7.56
N LEU A 410 -8.63 -23.48 -6.69
CA LEU A 410 -9.61 -22.48 -7.10
C LEU A 410 -9.01 -21.42 -8.03
N ARG A 411 -7.83 -20.92 -7.69
CA ARG A 411 -7.11 -19.92 -8.48
C ARG A 411 -6.71 -20.46 -9.86
N LYS A 412 -6.28 -21.71 -9.92
CA LYS A 412 -5.84 -22.35 -11.17
C LYS A 412 -7.01 -22.64 -12.12
N ASN A 413 -8.18 -22.97 -11.56
CA ASN A 413 -9.35 -23.41 -12.32
C ASN A 413 -10.41 -22.31 -12.54
N ALA A 414 -10.17 -21.09 -12.04
CA ALA A 414 -11.05 -19.94 -12.29
C ALA A 414 -11.00 -19.56 -13.79
N ASP A 415 -12.10 -19.81 -14.50
CA ASP A 415 -12.18 -19.64 -15.95
C ASP A 415 -13.12 -18.48 -16.33
N PHE A 416 -12.54 -17.36 -16.72
CA PHE A 416 -13.26 -16.19 -17.21
C PHE A 416 -14.12 -16.50 -18.45
N LYS A 417 -13.60 -17.32 -19.38
CA LYS A 417 -14.31 -17.62 -20.63
C LYS A 417 -15.53 -18.50 -20.37
N ALA A 418 -15.45 -19.48 -19.47
CA ALA A 418 -16.59 -20.27 -19.04
C ALA A 418 -17.69 -19.40 -18.43
N ILE A 419 -17.33 -18.48 -17.53
CA ILE A 419 -18.28 -17.55 -16.92
C ILE A 419 -18.88 -16.62 -17.98
N GLN A 420 -18.08 -16.08 -18.88
CA GLN A 420 -18.57 -15.21 -19.96
C GLN A 420 -19.56 -15.96 -20.86
N LYS A 421 -19.27 -17.21 -21.22
CA LYS A 421 -20.19 -18.07 -21.96
C LYS A 421 -21.51 -18.26 -21.23
N ALA A 422 -21.47 -18.59 -19.93
CA ALA A 422 -22.66 -18.77 -19.11
C ALA A 422 -23.50 -17.49 -18.99
N CYS A 423 -22.85 -16.32 -18.87
CA CYS A 423 -23.54 -15.03 -18.86
C CYS A 423 -24.18 -14.67 -20.21
N LEU A 424 -23.57 -15.05 -21.33
CA LEU A 424 -24.13 -14.82 -22.67
C LEU A 424 -25.29 -15.76 -22.97
N SER A 425 -25.15 -17.05 -22.67
CA SER A 425 -26.19 -18.07 -22.89
C SER A 425 -27.36 -17.91 -21.94
N LYS A 426 -27.11 -17.50 -20.70
CA LYS A 426 -28.06 -17.48 -19.57
C LYS A 426 -28.67 -18.89 -19.29
N ALA A 427 -28.00 -19.93 -19.74
CA ALA A 427 -28.43 -21.31 -19.53
C ALA A 427 -28.10 -21.78 -18.12
N GLU A 428 -29.04 -22.50 -17.52
CA GLU A 428 -28.87 -23.09 -16.19
C GLU A 428 -27.71 -24.08 -16.16
N GLU A 429 -27.56 -24.86 -17.23
CA GLU A 429 -26.52 -25.90 -17.39
C GLU A 429 -25.11 -25.31 -17.39
N ASP A 430 -24.89 -24.17 -18.06
CA ASP A 430 -23.58 -23.53 -18.10
C ASP A 430 -23.16 -23.03 -16.69
N PHE A 431 -24.09 -22.52 -15.88
CA PHE A 431 -23.81 -22.16 -14.47
C PHE A 431 -23.72 -23.38 -13.58
N PHE A 432 -24.50 -24.44 -13.86
CA PHE A 432 -24.40 -25.70 -13.14
C PHE A 432 -22.99 -26.28 -13.28
N ASP A 433 -22.47 -26.38 -14.49
CA ASP A 433 -21.13 -26.90 -14.76
C ASP A 433 -20.03 -26.14 -14.00
N ILE A 434 -20.14 -24.80 -13.95
CA ILE A 434 -19.20 -23.93 -13.22
C ILE A 434 -19.27 -24.23 -11.71
N PHE A 435 -20.47 -24.23 -11.13
CA PHE A 435 -20.64 -24.38 -9.69
C PHE A 435 -20.36 -25.82 -9.22
N ASP A 436 -20.65 -26.81 -10.05
CA ASP A 436 -20.32 -28.20 -9.79
C ASP A 436 -18.81 -28.44 -9.83
N ALA A 437 -18.12 -27.87 -10.81
CA ALA A 437 -16.66 -27.90 -10.87
C ALA A 437 -16.02 -27.27 -9.62
N VAL A 438 -16.58 -26.15 -9.13
CA VAL A 438 -16.12 -25.54 -7.87
C VAL A 438 -16.41 -26.44 -6.68
N ALA A 439 -17.61 -27.02 -6.58
CA ALA A 439 -17.99 -27.92 -5.49
C ALA A 439 -17.10 -29.17 -5.43
N ASN A 440 -16.78 -29.75 -6.58
CA ASN A 440 -15.94 -30.96 -6.71
C ASN A 440 -14.44 -30.68 -6.42
N THR A 441 -14.06 -29.43 -6.18
CA THR A 441 -12.68 -29.07 -5.77
C THR A 441 -12.36 -29.57 -4.36
N PHE A 442 -13.36 -29.73 -3.50
CA PHE A 442 -13.18 -29.95 -2.06
C PHE A 442 -13.33 -31.42 -1.68
N GLY A 443 -12.47 -31.86 -0.76
CA GLY A 443 -12.48 -33.25 -0.26
C GLY A 443 -13.74 -33.59 0.53
N TYR A 444 -13.99 -34.88 0.73
CA TYR A 444 -15.18 -35.40 1.44
C TYR A 444 -15.28 -34.93 2.90
N ASP A 445 -14.17 -34.70 3.56
CA ASP A 445 -14.06 -34.27 4.96
C ASP A 445 -14.19 -32.74 5.15
N THR A 446 -14.45 -31.99 4.06
CA THR A 446 -14.59 -30.55 4.11
C THR A 446 -15.81 -30.08 4.93
N THR A 447 -15.66 -28.99 5.68
CA THR A 447 -16.73 -28.29 6.40
C THR A 447 -17.45 -27.23 5.56
N ILE A 448 -17.12 -27.13 4.29
CA ILE A 448 -17.64 -26.09 3.37
C ILE A 448 -19.16 -26.24 3.19
N PHE A 449 -19.64 -27.48 3.10
CA PHE A 449 -21.05 -27.76 2.94
C PHE A 449 -21.85 -27.78 4.26
N ASP A 450 -21.25 -27.35 5.36
CA ASP A 450 -21.96 -27.28 6.65
C ASP A 450 -22.75 -25.99 6.81
N VAL A 451 -22.31 -24.90 6.14
CA VAL A 451 -22.87 -23.55 6.24
C VAL A 451 -22.97 -22.89 4.86
N GLU A 452 -24.15 -22.37 4.53
CA GLU A 452 -24.42 -21.65 3.27
C GLU A 452 -23.45 -20.49 3.02
N ALA A 453 -23.04 -19.80 4.09
CA ALA A 453 -22.08 -18.72 4.00
C ALA A 453 -20.71 -19.14 3.44
N ASN A 454 -20.25 -20.36 3.74
CA ASN A 454 -18.98 -20.88 3.24
C ASN A 454 -19.04 -21.09 1.71
N LEU A 455 -20.13 -21.69 1.23
CA LEU A 455 -20.36 -21.89 -0.22
C LEU A 455 -20.42 -20.56 -0.97
N ARG A 456 -21.13 -19.58 -0.41
CA ARG A 456 -21.18 -18.22 -0.97
C ARG A 456 -19.80 -17.61 -1.09
N ASP A 457 -18.99 -17.72 -0.05
CA ASP A 457 -17.67 -17.12 0.01
C ASP A 457 -16.70 -17.78 -0.99
N ILE A 458 -16.82 -19.07 -1.21
CA ILE A 458 -16.04 -19.82 -2.20
C ILE A 458 -16.44 -19.44 -3.62
N LEU A 459 -17.74 -19.42 -3.94
CA LEU A 459 -18.20 -19.01 -5.27
C LEU A 459 -17.84 -17.57 -5.57
N TYR A 460 -17.96 -16.68 -4.59
CA TYR A 460 -17.50 -15.31 -4.70
C TYR A 460 -16.01 -15.27 -5.01
N SER A 461 -15.19 -16.07 -4.32
CA SER A 461 -13.75 -16.18 -4.54
C SER A 461 -13.43 -16.65 -5.95
N TYR A 462 -14.13 -17.67 -6.42
CA TYR A 462 -13.96 -18.18 -7.78
C TYR A 462 -14.20 -17.11 -8.84
N PHE A 463 -15.30 -16.35 -8.73
CA PHE A 463 -15.58 -15.25 -9.67
C PHE A 463 -14.50 -14.17 -9.66
N LEU A 464 -13.96 -13.84 -8.50
CA LEU A 464 -12.92 -12.85 -8.40
C LEU A 464 -11.58 -13.33 -8.95
N TYR A 465 -11.22 -14.60 -8.75
CA TYR A 465 -10.04 -15.19 -9.39
C TYR A 465 -10.18 -15.22 -10.92
N ALA A 466 -11.37 -15.40 -11.42
CA ALA A 466 -11.68 -15.29 -12.84
C ALA A 466 -11.76 -13.83 -13.34
N HIS A 467 -11.41 -12.84 -12.50
CA HIS A 467 -11.48 -11.40 -12.83
C HIS A 467 -12.89 -10.89 -13.16
N VAL A 468 -13.93 -11.53 -12.66
CA VAL A 468 -15.32 -11.10 -12.81
C VAL A 468 -15.68 -10.12 -11.69
N ASN A 469 -16.43 -9.07 -12.05
CA ASN A 469 -16.95 -8.13 -11.05
C ASN A 469 -18.06 -8.81 -10.25
N ALA A 470 -17.76 -9.23 -9.02
CA ALA A 470 -18.66 -9.94 -8.13
C ALA A 470 -18.88 -9.16 -6.83
N SER A 471 -20.05 -9.34 -6.24
CA SER A 471 -20.45 -8.78 -4.94
C SER A 471 -21.24 -9.84 -4.16
N ARG A 472 -21.09 -9.87 -2.85
CA ARG A 472 -21.86 -10.76 -1.98
C ARG A 472 -22.61 -9.97 -0.90
N GLU A 473 -23.67 -10.56 -0.35
CA GLU A 473 -24.48 -9.95 0.71
C GLU A 473 -24.91 -8.50 0.42
N VAL A 474 -25.33 -8.24 -0.84
CA VAL A 474 -25.69 -6.89 -1.28
C VAL A 474 -27.00 -6.46 -0.61
N LEU A 475 -26.90 -5.45 0.26
CA LEU A 475 -28.05 -4.84 0.92
C LEU A 475 -28.94 -4.10 -0.10
N GLN A 476 -30.24 -4.34 -0.03
CA GLN A 476 -31.27 -3.76 -0.88
C GLN A 476 -32.48 -3.35 -0.04
N GLN A 477 -33.40 -2.60 -0.62
CA GLN A 477 -34.58 -2.12 0.11
C GLN A 477 -35.41 -3.21 0.81
N ARG A 478 -35.46 -4.41 0.24
CA ARG A 478 -36.33 -5.51 0.71
C ARG A 478 -35.57 -6.74 1.21
N GLY A 479 -34.26 -6.65 1.32
CA GLY A 479 -33.45 -7.76 1.80
C GLY A 479 -32.00 -7.69 1.36
N ARG A 480 -31.33 -8.85 1.33
CA ARG A 480 -29.94 -8.97 0.99
C ARG A 480 -29.78 -10.19 0.08
N SER A 481 -29.22 -9.98 -1.13
CA SER A 481 -28.90 -11.07 -2.06
C SER A 481 -27.56 -11.71 -1.70
N ASP A 482 -27.44 -13.03 -1.84
CA ASP A 482 -26.22 -13.76 -1.46
C ASP A 482 -25.04 -13.43 -2.34
N LEU A 483 -25.18 -13.55 -3.66
CA LEU A 483 -24.10 -13.36 -4.62
C LEU A 483 -24.62 -12.64 -5.87
N MET A 484 -23.85 -11.70 -6.37
CA MET A 484 -24.16 -10.94 -7.57
C MET A 484 -22.89 -10.75 -8.42
N ILE A 485 -23.01 -10.94 -9.72
CA ILE A 485 -21.93 -10.61 -10.67
C ILE A 485 -22.43 -9.61 -11.72
N GLN A 486 -21.49 -8.84 -12.28
CA GLN A 486 -21.74 -7.95 -13.40
C GLN A 486 -20.76 -8.28 -14.54
N MET A 487 -21.30 -8.49 -15.71
CA MET A 487 -20.52 -8.81 -16.92
C MET A 487 -21.23 -8.28 -18.16
N ASP A 488 -20.48 -7.66 -19.07
CA ASP A 488 -20.95 -7.14 -20.36
C ASP A 488 -22.23 -6.27 -20.25
N GLY A 489 -22.28 -5.40 -19.23
CA GLY A 489 -23.41 -4.50 -18.98
C GLY A 489 -24.67 -5.19 -18.43
N GLN A 490 -24.60 -6.45 -18.04
CA GLN A 490 -25.68 -7.22 -17.45
C GLN A 490 -25.36 -7.56 -15.98
N ARG A 491 -26.41 -7.87 -15.23
CA ARG A 491 -26.34 -8.28 -13.82
C ARG A 491 -26.96 -9.63 -13.62
N PHE A 492 -26.24 -10.48 -12.89
CA PHE A 492 -26.69 -11.84 -12.53
C PHE A 492 -26.71 -11.95 -11.01
N VAL A 493 -27.79 -12.46 -10.45
CA VAL A 493 -27.97 -12.65 -9.01
C VAL A 493 -28.17 -14.14 -8.75
N PHE A 494 -27.46 -14.63 -7.75
CA PHE A 494 -27.55 -16.02 -7.29
C PHE A 494 -27.98 -16.01 -5.81
N GLU A 495 -29.11 -16.64 -5.53
CA GLU A 495 -29.56 -16.98 -4.19
C GLU A 495 -29.14 -18.40 -3.90
N LEU A 496 -28.35 -18.60 -2.87
CA LEU A 496 -27.81 -19.89 -2.49
C LEU A 496 -28.69 -20.55 -1.43
N LYS A 497 -28.84 -21.85 -1.51
CA LYS A 497 -29.54 -22.62 -0.50
C LYS A 497 -28.77 -23.92 -0.22
N LEU A 498 -28.75 -24.29 1.05
CA LEU A 498 -28.12 -25.51 1.51
C LEU A 498 -29.18 -26.51 2.00
N LEU A 499 -29.37 -27.58 1.23
CA LEU A 499 -30.31 -28.67 1.54
C LEU A 499 -29.74 -29.53 2.68
N LYS A 500 -30.51 -29.69 3.74
CA LYS A 500 -30.20 -30.58 4.88
C LYS A 500 -30.89 -31.93 4.72
N GLU A 501 -30.51 -32.91 5.55
CA GLU A 501 -30.96 -34.30 5.45
C GLU A 501 -32.48 -34.46 5.49
N GLN A 502 -33.21 -33.55 6.14
CA GLN A 502 -34.68 -33.60 6.29
C GLN A 502 -35.42 -32.69 5.31
N ASP A 503 -34.72 -31.95 4.46
CA ASP A 503 -35.32 -30.95 3.57
C ASP A 503 -35.83 -31.61 2.28
N ASN A 504 -36.93 -31.07 1.73
CA ASN A 504 -37.44 -31.43 0.41
C ASN A 504 -36.93 -30.42 -0.62
N LEU A 505 -36.22 -30.89 -1.65
CA LEU A 505 -35.61 -30.07 -2.69
C LEU A 505 -36.62 -29.18 -3.40
N GLU A 506 -37.81 -29.68 -3.75
CA GLU A 506 -38.82 -28.91 -4.48
C GLU A 506 -39.34 -27.75 -3.64
N LYS A 507 -39.59 -27.99 -2.35
CA LYS A 507 -40.01 -26.96 -1.42
C LYS A 507 -38.94 -25.89 -1.19
N VAL A 508 -37.68 -26.27 -1.04
CA VAL A 508 -36.57 -25.33 -0.88
C VAL A 508 -36.42 -24.44 -2.12
N LEU A 509 -36.61 -25.02 -3.31
CA LEU A 509 -36.59 -24.28 -4.57
C LEU A 509 -37.75 -23.29 -4.67
N GLU A 510 -38.98 -23.73 -4.32
CA GLU A 510 -40.17 -22.88 -4.34
C GLU A 510 -40.05 -21.71 -3.37
N ASP A 511 -39.63 -21.97 -2.14
CA ASP A 511 -39.41 -20.92 -1.11
C ASP A 511 -38.33 -19.92 -1.52
N ALA A 512 -37.19 -20.40 -2.06
CA ALA A 512 -36.11 -19.55 -2.52
C ALA A 512 -36.51 -18.71 -3.74
N THR A 513 -37.21 -19.28 -4.70
CA THR A 513 -37.74 -18.60 -5.87
C THR A 513 -38.71 -17.49 -5.48
N SER A 514 -39.63 -17.78 -4.57
CA SER A 514 -40.57 -16.80 -4.00
C SER A 514 -39.82 -15.68 -3.29
N GLN A 515 -38.79 -16.02 -2.53
CA GLN A 515 -37.94 -15.05 -1.83
C GLN A 515 -37.26 -14.07 -2.81
N VAL A 516 -36.62 -14.58 -3.86
CA VAL A 516 -35.92 -13.79 -4.87
C VAL A 516 -36.84 -12.82 -5.58
N LEU A 517 -38.03 -13.29 -5.98
CA LEU A 517 -39.02 -12.47 -6.68
C LEU A 517 -39.68 -11.42 -5.76
N THR A 518 -40.13 -11.85 -4.56
CA THR A 518 -40.82 -10.97 -3.61
C THR A 518 -39.93 -9.84 -3.10
N ARG A 519 -38.63 -10.15 -2.88
CA ARG A 519 -37.65 -9.18 -2.41
C ARG A 519 -36.97 -8.41 -3.55
N ASP A 520 -37.26 -8.76 -4.80
CA ASP A 520 -36.81 -8.08 -6.02
C ASP A 520 -35.28 -7.90 -6.07
N TYR A 521 -34.56 -8.97 -5.75
CA TYR A 521 -33.11 -8.98 -5.66
C TYR A 521 -32.41 -8.54 -6.98
N GLY A 522 -31.36 -7.75 -6.86
CA GLY A 522 -30.56 -7.23 -7.98
C GLY A 522 -30.96 -5.87 -8.53
N LYS A 523 -32.09 -5.28 -8.10
CA LYS A 523 -32.51 -3.92 -8.51
C LYS A 523 -31.80 -2.86 -7.68
N VAL A 524 -30.53 -2.63 -7.97
CA VAL A 524 -29.69 -1.57 -7.37
C VAL A 524 -29.11 -0.69 -8.47
N ALA A 525 -28.77 0.55 -8.14
CA ALA A 525 -28.15 1.46 -9.10
C ALA A 525 -26.71 1.01 -9.47
N PRO A 526 -26.27 1.18 -10.73
CA PRO A 526 -27.07 1.56 -11.90
C PRO A 526 -28.06 0.45 -12.32
N ILE A 527 -29.17 0.80 -12.92
CA ILE A 527 -30.16 -0.18 -13.39
C ILE A 527 -29.59 -0.87 -14.64
N LEU A 528 -29.36 -2.17 -14.53
CA LEU A 528 -28.85 -3.02 -15.61
C LEU A 528 -29.86 -4.12 -15.94
N PRO A 529 -29.82 -4.69 -17.15
CA PRO A 529 -30.51 -5.95 -17.45
C PRO A 529 -30.14 -7.00 -16.41
N LEU A 530 -31.14 -7.69 -15.85
CA LEU A 530 -31.03 -8.52 -14.67
C LEU A 530 -31.50 -9.93 -14.98
N THR A 531 -30.73 -10.92 -14.55
CA THR A 531 -31.11 -12.34 -14.57
C THR A 531 -30.84 -12.94 -13.19
N ARG A 532 -31.78 -13.75 -12.69
CA ARG A 532 -31.74 -14.31 -11.33
C ARG A 532 -31.74 -15.82 -11.36
N TYR A 533 -30.98 -16.41 -10.44
CA TYR A 533 -30.86 -17.85 -10.26
C TYR A 533 -31.02 -18.23 -8.79
N VAL A 534 -31.59 -19.42 -8.56
CA VAL A 534 -31.52 -20.13 -7.29
C VAL A 534 -30.57 -21.30 -7.46
N VAL A 535 -29.61 -21.43 -6.54
CA VAL A 535 -28.57 -22.46 -6.57
C VAL A 535 -28.67 -23.30 -5.28
N VAL A 536 -28.89 -24.60 -5.42
CA VAL A 536 -29.10 -25.49 -4.27
C VAL A 536 -27.97 -26.50 -4.17
N PHE A 537 -27.26 -26.48 -3.05
CA PHE A 537 -26.26 -27.47 -2.67
C PHE A 537 -26.85 -28.44 -1.63
N SER A 538 -26.28 -29.63 -1.53
CA SER A 538 -26.63 -30.62 -0.53
C SER A 538 -25.52 -30.74 0.51
N SER A 539 -25.85 -30.54 1.79
CA SER A 539 -24.93 -30.77 2.89
C SER A 539 -24.61 -32.28 3.08
N PRO A 540 -25.60 -33.20 3.11
CA PRO A 540 -25.32 -34.63 3.27
C PRO A 540 -24.56 -35.24 2.09
N ASP A 541 -24.85 -34.83 0.85
CA ASP A 541 -24.19 -35.39 -0.34
C ASP A 541 -22.93 -34.61 -0.76
N LYS A 542 -22.69 -33.45 -0.14
CA LYS A 542 -21.56 -32.55 -0.42
C LYS A 542 -21.39 -32.21 -1.91
N CYS A 543 -22.51 -31.94 -2.57
CA CYS A 543 -22.52 -31.64 -4.01
C CYS A 543 -23.54 -30.57 -4.38
N LEU A 544 -23.42 -30.04 -5.59
CA LEU A 544 -24.45 -29.22 -6.22
C LEU A 544 -25.64 -30.11 -6.62
N LYS A 545 -26.86 -29.68 -6.32
CA LYS A 545 -28.08 -30.35 -6.71
C LYS A 545 -28.77 -29.72 -7.87
N LYS A 546 -28.91 -28.41 -7.88
CA LYS A 546 -29.66 -27.73 -8.93
C LYS A 546 -29.31 -26.26 -9.06
N VAL A 547 -29.35 -25.76 -10.29
CA VAL A 547 -29.37 -24.32 -10.63
C VAL A 547 -30.67 -24.08 -11.39
N VAL A 548 -31.46 -23.14 -10.97
CA VAL A 548 -32.74 -22.77 -11.60
C VAL A 548 -32.74 -21.28 -11.90
N ARG A 549 -33.03 -20.92 -13.14
CA ARG A 549 -33.28 -19.54 -13.52
C ARG A 549 -34.68 -19.13 -13.11
N VAL A 550 -34.81 -17.95 -12.49
CA VAL A 550 -36.07 -17.47 -11.92
C VAL A 550 -36.80 -16.52 -12.86
N ASP A 551 -36.07 -15.77 -13.70
CA ASP A 551 -36.63 -14.78 -14.66
C ASP A 551 -35.76 -14.58 -15.93
#